data_76de04fd07b8863e01db6a7aac65f612
#
_entry.id   76de04fd07b8863e01db6a7aac65f612
#
_cell.length_a   1.000
_cell.length_b   1.000
_cell.length_c   1.000
_cell.angle_alpha   90.00
_cell.angle_beta   90.00
_cell.angle_gamma   90.00
#
_symmetry.space_group_name_H-M   'P 1'
#
loop_
_entity.id
_entity.type
_entity.pdbx_description
1 polymer ?
#
loop_
_entity_poly.entity_id
_entity_poly.type
_entity_poly.pdbx_seq_one_letter_code
_entity_poly.pdbx_strand_id
1 'polypeptide(L)'
;MNKLWKAELQRSEDPIPLPTKLFCSPLSRALATMELTFGEFLLDNATVRTPDKRPLVLEGLREVLSPFTHDKRSSKVEILVQFPGVQIESSFTEEDELWDDTISESDSLLKARVKSTLDYIFGDCLESTDNCVSITTHSGVAMMILHLVGHRILPLRLGGVIPLVIRVTGDCGVE
;
A
#
# COMPACT_ATOMS: atom_id res chain seq x y z
N MET A 1 -2.39 17.70 -0.99
CA MET A 1 -2.37 16.45 -1.77
C MET A 1 -3.69 16.23 -2.50
N ASN A 2 -4.82 16.21 -1.83
CA ASN A 2 -6.15 16.00 -2.42
C ASN A 2 -6.48 16.91 -3.64
N LYS A 3 -6.18 18.22 -3.60
CA LYS A 3 -6.45 19.13 -4.73
C LYS A 3 -5.68 18.78 -6.01
N LEU A 4 -4.44 18.31 -5.90
CA LEU A 4 -3.62 17.90 -7.05
C LEU A 4 -4.16 16.59 -7.65
N TRP A 5 -4.52 15.62 -6.81
CA TRP A 5 -5.15 14.39 -7.24
C TRP A 5 -6.49 14.63 -7.94
N LYS A 6 -7.35 15.46 -7.36
CA LYS A 6 -8.62 15.84 -7.98
C LYS A 6 -8.41 16.46 -9.37
N ALA A 7 -7.43 17.36 -9.49
CA ALA A 7 -7.13 17.98 -10.77
C ALA A 7 -6.66 16.94 -11.81
N GLU A 8 -5.80 15.99 -11.42
CA GLU A 8 -5.31 14.94 -12.33
C GLU A 8 -6.41 13.94 -12.71
N LEU A 9 -7.28 13.56 -11.78
CA LEU A 9 -8.43 12.68 -12.05
C LEU A 9 -9.50 13.35 -12.94
N GLN A 10 -9.57 14.68 -12.94
CA GLN A 10 -10.54 15.46 -13.70
C GLN A 10 -9.98 16.05 -15.00
N ARG A 11 -8.74 15.70 -15.37
CA ARG A 11 -8.17 16.13 -16.65
C ARG A 11 -9.02 15.65 -17.81
N SER A 12 -9.23 16.54 -18.78
CA SER A 12 -9.96 16.20 -20.00
C SER A 12 -9.19 15.29 -20.96
N GLU A 13 -7.85 15.29 -20.85
CA GLU A 13 -6.95 14.48 -21.66
C GLU A 13 -6.11 13.59 -20.74
N ASP A 14 -6.15 12.29 -20.97
CA ASP A 14 -5.41 11.26 -20.23
C ASP A 14 -5.52 11.38 -18.70
N PRO A 15 -6.73 11.30 -18.12
CA PRO A 15 -6.89 11.33 -16.67
C PRO A 15 -6.22 10.12 -16.04
N ILE A 16 -5.60 10.29 -14.87
CA ILE A 16 -5.12 9.16 -14.09
C ILE A 16 -6.32 8.30 -13.70
N PRO A 17 -6.33 6.98 -14.00
CA PRO A 17 -7.44 6.13 -13.63
C PRO A 17 -7.61 6.07 -12.11
N LEU A 18 -8.85 6.06 -11.64
CA LEU A 18 -9.14 5.81 -10.23
C LEU A 18 -8.75 4.37 -9.86
N PRO A 19 -8.00 4.18 -8.78
CA PRO A 19 -7.69 2.85 -8.31
C PRO A 19 -8.96 2.07 -7.95
N THR A 20 -9.04 0.84 -8.39
CA THR A 20 -10.11 -0.10 -8.03
C THR A 20 -9.86 -0.76 -6.68
N LYS A 21 -8.58 -0.92 -6.30
CA LYS A 21 -8.16 -1.40 -4.98
C LYS A 21 -7.07 -0.53 -4.36
N LEU A 22 -7.13 -0.39 -3.05
CA LEU A 22 -6.18 0.40 -2.26
C LEU A 22 -5.49 -0.51 -1.24
N PHE A 23 -4.17 -0.49 -1.25
CA PHE A 23 -3.31 -1.16 -0.29
C PHE A 23 -2.52 -0.13 0.51
N CYS A 24 -2.38 -0.35 1.81
CA CYS A 24 -1.74 0.62 2.69
C CYS A 24 -0.84 -0.03 3.74
N SER A 25 0.25 0.64 4.07
CA SER A 25 1.06 0.33 5.23
C SER A 25 0.27 0.54 6.54
N PRO A 26 0.51 -0.27 7.59
CA PRO A 26 -0.14 -0.12 8.90
C PRO A 26 0.33 1.10 9.71
N LEU A 27 1.40 1.78 9.30
CA LEU A 27 1.89 2.94 10.04
C LEU A 27 0.94 4.14 9.87
N SER A 28 0.55 4.78 10.95
CA SER A 28 -0.48 5.84 10.99
C SER A 28 -0.23 6.97 9.98
N ARG A 29 1.04 7.32 9.73
CA ARG A 29 1.40 8.34 8.72
C ARG A 29 1.03 7.93 7.29
N ALA A 30 1.10 6.65 6.96
CA ALA A 30 0.70 6.14 5.65
C ALA A 30 -0.83 6.04 5.55
N LEU A 31 -1.50 5.56 6.61
CA LEU A 31 -2.96 5.52 6.70
C LEU A 31 -3.56 6.92 6.55
N ALA A 32 -3.04 7.91 7.27
CA ALA A 32 -3.47 9.30 7.12
C ALA A 32 -3.21 9.85 5.70
N THR A 33 -2.10 9.48 5.07
CA THR A 33 -1.81 9.86 3.68
C THR A 33 -2.82 9.24 2.73
N MET A 34 -3.13 7.96 2.87
CA MET A 34 -4.13 7.26 2.07
C MET A 34 -5.52 7.90 2.24
N GLU A 35 -5.94 8.16 3.48
CA GLU A 35 -7.23 8.78 3.78
C GLU A 35 -7.32 10.21 3.20
N LEU A 36 -6.29 11.04 3.37
CA LEU A 36 -6.22 12.37 2.78
C LEU A 36 -6.20 12.37 1.25
N THR A 37 -5.69 11.30 0.64
CA THR A 37 -5.62 11.19 -0.82
C THR A 37 -6.92 10.69 -1.42
N PHE A 38 -7.49 9.65 -0.83
CA PHE A 38 -8.62 8.90 -1.41
C PHE A 38 -9.90 8.98 -0.60
N GLY A 39 -9.89 9.54 0.63
CA GLY A 39 -11.03 9.51 1.55
C GLY A 39 -12.32 10.06 0.96
N GLU A 40 -12.26 11.17 0.21
CA GLU A 40 -13.45 11.73 -0.45
C GLU A 40 -14.00 10.79 -1.52
N PHE A 41 -13.14 10.11 -2.29
CA PHE A 41 -13.58 9.14 -3.29
C PHE A 41 -14.16 7.86 -2.67
N LEU A 42 -13.67 7.51 -1.47
CA LEU A 42 -14.16 6.38 -0.70
C LEU A 42 -15.47 6.69 0.03
N LEU A 43 -15.69 7.97 0.40
CA LEU A 43 -16.86 8.41 1.16
C LEU A 43 -18.05 8.79 0.26
N ASP A 44 -17.78 9.40 -0.91
CA ASP A 44 -18.82 9.92 -1.80
C ASP A 44 -19.50 8.83 -2.65
N ASN A 45 -18.86 7.69 -2.84
CA ASN A 45 -19.46 6.57 -3.56
C ASN A 45 -20.09 5.57 -2.57
N ALA A 46 -21.41 5.66 -2.37
CA ALA A 46 -22.17 4.67 -1.60
C ALA A 46 -21.98 3.22 -2.12
N THR A 47 -21.57 3.07 -3.38
CA THR A 47 -21.17 1.80 -4.00
C THR A 47 -19.80 1.28 -3.58
N VAL A 48 -18.94 2.13 -3.02
CA VAL A 48 -17.56 1.75 -2.57
C VAL A 48 -17.56 1.17 -1.15
N ARG A 49 -18.68 1.22 -0.44
CA ARG A 49 -18.80 0.67 0.93
C ARG A 49 -19.01 -0.85 1.02
N THR A 50 -18.93 -1.57 -0.09
CA THR A 50 -18.86 -3.03 0.03
C THR A 50 -17.56 -3.41 0.75
N PRO A 51 -17.55 -4.43 1.62
CA PRO A 51 -16.36 -4.88 2.32
C PRO A 51 -15.14 -5.04 1.39
N ASP A 52 -15.36 -5.52 0.18
CA ASP A 52 -14.33 -5.83 -0.82
C ASP A 52 -13.62 -4.60 -1.41
N LYS A 53 -14.13 -3.38 -1.18
CA LYS A 53 -13.57 -2.13 -1.72
C LYS A 53 -12.91 -1.24 -0.66
N ARG A 54 -12.91 -1.67 0.60
CA ARG A 54 -12.19 -0.94 1.65
C ARG A 54 -10.68 -1.09 1.46
N PRO A 55 -9.88 -0.05 1.74
CA PRO A 55 -8.43 -0.16 1.71
C PRO A 55 -7.95 -1.33 2.59
N LEU A 56 -7.09 -2.18 2.03
CA LEU A 56 -6.50 -3.31 2.75
C LEU A 56 -5.14 -2.91 3.32
N VAL A 57 -5.02 -3.01 4.64
CA VAL A 57 -3.78 -2.77 5.37
C VAL A 57 -2.96 -4.05 5.39
N LEU A 58 -1.73 -3.97 4.90
CA LEU A 58 -0.79 -5.08 4.81
C LEU A 58 0.47 -4.80 5.63
N GLU A 59 0.81 -5.71 6.54
CA GLU A 59 2.03 -5.66 7.35
C GLU A 59 3.28 -5.53 6.48
N GLY A 60 3.28 -6.22 5.35
CA GLY A 60 4.38 -6.22 4.41
C GLY A 60 4.67 -4.88 3.71
N LEU A 61 3.77 -3.89 3.82
CA LEU A 61 3.96 -2.54 3.25
C LEU A 61 4.52 -1.52 4.26
N ARG A 62 4.83 -1.91 5.51
CA ARG A 62 5.43 -0.99 6.49
C ARG A 62 6.85 -0.60 6.11
N GLU A 63 7.35 0.53 6.64
CA GLU A 63 8.71 1.00 6.36
C GLU A 63 9.76 -0.05 6.75
N VAL A 64 10.99 0.14 6.31
CA VAL A 64 12.14 -0.66 6.75
C VAL A 64 12.15 -0.70 8.27
N LEU A 65 12.15 -1.90 8.85
CA LEU A 65 12.17 -2.06 10.31
C LEU A 65 13.48 -1.49 10.88
N SER A 66 13.33 -0.56 11.78
CA SER A 66 14.45 0.07 12.49
C SER A 66 14.17 0.12 13.98
N PRO A 67 15.19 0.31 14.83
CA PRO A 67 15.02 0.42 16.28
C PRO A 67 14.29 1.70 16.71
N PHE A 68 13.95 2.58 15.77
CA PHE A 68 13.28 3.83 16.08
C PHE A 68 11.78 3.64 16.26
N THR A 69 11.22 4.27 17.28
CA THR A 69 9.79 4.16 17.64
C THR A 69 8.83 4.64 16.56
N HIS A 70 9.28 5.48 15.63
CA HIS A 70 8.44 5.92 14.50
C HIS A 70 8.16 4.81 13.48
N ASP A 71 8.90 3.69 13.54
CA ASP A 71 8.66 2.51 12.71
C ASP A 71 7.89 1.41 13.45
N LYS A 72 7.58 1.63 14.74
CA LYS A 72 6.63 0.82 15.50
C LYS A 72 5.21 1.18 15.11
N ARG A 73 4.40 0.18 14.78
CA ARG A 73 2.97 0.41 14.50
C ARG A 73 2.13 0.41 15.79
N SER A 74 0.97 1.02 15.70
CA SER A 74 -0.08 0.88 16.72
C SER A 74 -0.64 -0.55 16.73
N SER A 75 -1.34 -0.91 17.81
CA SER A 75 -2.09 -2.17 17.88
C SER A 75 -3.18 -2.21 16.81
N LYS A 76 -3.64 -3.42 16.48
CA LYS A 76 -4.72 -3.62 15.50
C LYS A 76 -5.98 -2.88 15.90
N VAL A 77 -6.36 -2.93 17.19
CA VAL A 77 -7.52 -2.21 17.70
C VAL A 77 -7.36 -0.70 17.55
N GLU A 78 -6.21 -0.13 17.92
CA GLU A 78 -5.96 1.32 17.76
C GLU A 78 -6.04 1.77 16.31
N ILE A 79 -5.50 0.98 15.36
CA ILE A 79 -5.59 1.26 13.93
C ILE A 79 -7.07 1.30 13.51
N LEU A 80 -7.88 0.31 13.89
CA LEU A 80 -9.30 0.24 13.53
C LEU A 80 -10.13 1.35 14.17
N VAL A 81 -9.78 1.79 15.38
CA VAL A 81 -10.43 2.93 16.04
C VAL A 81 -10.09 4.23 15.32
N GLN A 82 -8.83 4.44 14.95
CA GLN A 82 -8.38 5.66 14.31
C GLN A 82 -8.77 5.71 12.82
N PHE A 83 -8.81 4.58 12.14
CA PHE A 83 -9.11 4.45 10.71
C PHE A 83 -10.20 3.39 10.47
N PRO A 84 -11.47 3.65 10.87
CA PRO A 84 -12.54 2.64 10.83
C PRO A 84 -12.95 2.22 9.41
N GLY A 85 -12.49 2.93 8.40
CA GLY A 85 -12.79 2.65 6.98
C GLY A 85 -11.89 1.59 6.34
N VAL A 86 -10.85 1.08 7.03
CA VAL A 86 -9.92 0.11 6.47
C VAL A 86 -10.29 -1.34 6.79
N GLN A 87 -9.76 -2.26 6.02
CA GLN A 87 -9.64 -3.67 6.38
C GLN A 87 -8.19 -3.97 6.74
N ILE A 88 -7.99 -4.96 7.59
CA ILE A 88 -6.65 -5.43 7.94
C ILE A 88 -6.54 -6.88 7.51
N GLU A 89 -5.40 -7.28 6.96
CA GLU A 89 -5.14 -8.66 6.54
C GLU A 89 -5.35 -9.65 7.71
N SER A 90 -5.69 -10.88 7.38
CA SER A 90 -6.07 -11.89 8.38
C SER A 90 -4.91 -12.33 9.28
N SER A 91 -3.68 -12.30 8.76
CA SER A 91 -2.45 -12.68 9.47
C SER A 91 -1.93 -11.61 10.45
N PHE A 92 -2.56 -10.43 10.47
CA PHE A 92 -2.10 -9.31 11.28
C PHE A 92 -2.30 -9.55 12.77
N THR A 93 -1.21 -9.49 13.54
CA THR A 93 -1.23 -9.68 15.00
C THR A 93 -1.80 -8.44 15.73
N GLU A 94 -2.32 -8.62 16.94
CA GLU A 94 -2.85 -7.49 17.73
C GLU A 94 -1.74 -6.48 18.03
N GLU A 95 -0.66 -6.95 18.64
CA GLU A 95 0.50 -6.12 18.95
C GLU A 95 1.55 -6.17 17.83
N ASP A 96 2.48 -5.21 17.83
CA ASP A 96 3.60 -5.16 16.90
C ASP A 96 4.69 -6.16 17.31
N GLU A 97 4.58 -7.38 16.80
CA GLU A 97 5.55 -8.46 17.07
C GLU A 97 6.81 -8.38 16.18
N LEU A 98 6.80 -7.52 15.16
CA LEU A 98 7.93 -7.40 14.23
C LEU A 98 8.89 -6.29 14.60
N TRP A 99 8.46 -5.33 15.40
CA TRP A 99 9.31 -4.23 15.81
C TRP A 99 10.16 -4.61 17.02
N ASP A 100 11.45 -4.30 16.94
CA ASP A 100 12.44 -4.51 18.01
C ASP A 100 13.31 -3.26 18.10
N ASP A 101 13.60 -2.81 19.32
CA ASP A 101 14.37 -1.59 19.58
C ASP A 101 15.89 -1.79 19.40
N THR A 102 16.32 -2.99 19.05
CA THR A 102 17.74 -3.35 18.84
C THR A 102 18.07 -3.83 17.43
N ILE A 103 17.04 -4.18 16.63
CA ILE A 103 17.23 -4.83 15.34
C ILE A 103 16.84 -3.91 14.20
N SER A 104 17.66 -3.88 13.15
CA SER A 104 17.35 -3.28 11.86
C SER A 104 17.17 -4.35 10.81
N GLU A 105 16.16 -4.16 9.95
CA GLU A 105 15.89 -5.06 8.82
C GLU A 105 17.01 -4.94 7.78
N SER A 106 17.56 -6.06 7.36
CA SER A 106 18.55 -6.08 6.27
C SER A 106 17.87 -5.93 4.90
N ASP A 107 18.63 -5.47 3.91
CA ASP A 107 18.12 -5.35 2.52
C ASP A 107 17.57 -6.67 1.97
N SER A 108 18.17 -7.81 2.35
CA SER A 108 17.71 -9.12 1.93
C SER A 108 16.34 -9.50 2.54
N LEU A 109 16.11 -9.16 3.80
CA LEU A 109 14.82 -9.37 4.47
C LEU A 109 13.76 -8.43 3.91
N LEU A 110 14.09 -7.15 3.75
CA LEU A 110 13.21 -6.19 3.10
C LEU A 110 12.79 -6.65 1.71
N LYS A 111 13.76 -7.10 0.90
CA LYS A 111 13.50 -7.61 -0.45
C LYS A 111 12.55 -8.82 -0.44
N ALA A 112 12.78 -9.78 0.46
CA ALA A 112 11.94 -10.96 0.59
C ALA A 112 10.51 -10.59 1.03
N ARG A 113 10.37 -9.71 2.04
CA ARG A 113 9.09 -9.21 2.54
C ARG A 113 8.30 -8.48 1.45
N VAL A 114 8.94 -7.52 0.78
CA VAL A 114 8.28 -6.71 -0.26
C VAL A 114 7.90 -7.58 -1.46
N LYS A 115 8.76 -8.53 -1.86
CA LYS A 115 8.44 -9.48 -2.93
C LYS A 115 7.22 -10.31 -2.59
N SER A 116 7.19 -10.95 -1.41
CA SER A 116 6.05 -11.74 -0.95
C SER A 116 4.76 -10.91 -0.91
N THR A 117 4.86 -9.64 -0.49
CA THR A 117 3.70 -8.74 -0.46
C THR A 117 3.19 -8.42 -1.87
N LEU A 118 4.09 -8.19 -2.83
CA LEU A 118 3.69 -7.97 -4.23
C LEU A 118 3.09 -9.23 -4.84
N ASP A 119 3.67 -10.41 -4.56
CA ASP A 119 3.12 -11.69 -5.02
C ASP A 119 1.69 -11.88 -4.48
N TYR A 120 1.44 -11.56 -3.21
CA TYR A 120 0.10 -11.59 -2.62
C TYR A 120 -0.85 -10.56 -3.25
N ILE A 121 -0.42 -9.31 -3.42
CA ILE A 121 -1.24 -8.26 -4.05
C ILE A 121 -1.64 -8.68 -5.47
N PHE A 122 -0.69 -9.08 -6.29
CA PHE A 122 -0.92 -9.35 -7.71
C PHE A 122 -1.40 -10.77 -8.01
N GLY A 123 -1.21 -11.73 -7.08
CA GLY A 123 -1.67 -13.10 -7.20
C GLY A 123 -3.06 -13.32 -6.62
N ASP A 124 -3.25 -12.94 -5.35
CA ASP A 124 -4.41 -13.36 -4.56
C ASP A 124 -5.47 -12.26 -4.37
N CYS A 125 -5.06 -10.98 -4.43
CA CYS A 125 -5.96 -9.87 -4.09
C CYS A 125 -6.65 -9.21 -5.28
N LEU A 126 -6.17 -9.41 -6.51
CA LEU A 126 -6.71 -8.76 -7.70
C LEU A 126 -7.68 -9.67 -8.45
N GLU A 127 -8.78 -9.06 -8.89
CA GLU A 127 -9.69 -9.68 -9.84
C GLU A 127 -9.33 -9.26 -11.27
N SER A 128 -9.84 -9.97 -12.27
CA SER A 128 -9.59 -9.67 -13.68
C SER A 128 -10.04 -8.28 -14.12
N THR A 129 -10.91 -7.65 -13.33
CA THR A 129 -11.41 -6.27 -13.53
C THR A 129 -10.52 -5.21 -12.88
N ASP A 130 -9.58 -5.60 -12.02
CA ASP A 130 -8.69 -4.69 -11.31
C ASP A 130 -7.52 -4.32 -12.22
N ASN A 131 -7.62 -3.18 -12.87
CA ASN A 131 -6.62 -2.68 -13.82
C ASN A 131 -5.79 -1.50 -13.28
N CYS A 132 -6.19 -0.93 -12.14
CA CYS A 132 -5.47 0.14 -11.47
C CYS A 132 -5.54 -0.05 -9.95
N VAL A 133 -4.39 -0.13 -9.30
CA VAL A 133 -4.28 -0.25 -7.84
C VAL A 133 -3.42 0.85 -7.28
N SER A 134 -3.67 1.23 -6.03
CA SER A 134 -2.80 2.15 -5.30
C SER A 134 -2.14 1.45 -4.13
N ILE A 135 -0.85 1.66 -3.97
CA ILE A 135 -0.06 1.19 -2.82
C ILE A 135 0.45 2.42 -2.08
N THR A 136 -0.06 2.67 -0.88
CA THR A 136 0.42 3.76 -0.01
C THR A 136 1.42 3.18 0.98
N THR A 137 2.67 3.55 0.82
CA THR A 137 3.78 3.01 1.60
C THR A 137 4.85 4.08 1.87
N HIS A 138 6.07 3.69 2.11
CA HIS A 138 7.18 4.52 2.54
C HIS A 138 8.32 4.50 1.53
N SER A 139 9.29 5.41 1.69
CA SER A 139 10.39 5.58 0.74
C SER A 139 11.24 4.33 0.56
N GLY A 140 11.59 3.64 1.64
CA GLY A 140 12.40 2.42 1.57
C GLY A 140 11.71 1.29 0.81
N VAL A 141 10.44 1.06 1.13
CA VAL A 141 9.62 0.05 0.44
C VAL A 141 9.35 0.45 -1.01
N ALA A 142 9.04 1.72 -1.28
CA ALA A 142 8.81 2.19 -2.65
C ALA A 142 10.06 1.98 -3.53
N MET A 143 11.25 2.28 -3.01
CA MET A 143 12.52 2.01 -3.72
C MET A 143 12.72 0.50 -3.95
N MET A 144 12.38 -0.34 -2.97
CA MET A 144 12.46 -1.80 -3.13
C MET A 144 11.46 -2.32 -4.16
N ILE A 145 10.25 -1.79 -4.21
CA ILE A 145 9.27 -2.10 -5.26
C ILE A 145 9.85 -1.76 -6.63
N LEU A 146 10.37 -0.54 -6.82
CA LEU A 146 10.99 -0.14 -8.09
C LEU A 146 12.13 -1.08 -8.50
N HIS A 147 12.97 -1.46 -7.53
CA HIS A 147 14.04 -2.44 -7.77
C HIS A 147 13.50 -3.80 -8.22
N LEU A 148 12.48 -4.33 -7.55
CA LEU A 148 11.89 -5.64 -7.84
C LEU A 148 11.22 -5.71 -9.20
N VAL A 149 10.56 -4.62 -9.63
CA VAL A 149 9.91 -4.56 -10.96
C VAL A 149 10.88 -4.13 -12.08
N GLY A 150 12.17 -4.00 -11.78
CA GLY A 150 13.19 -3.62 -12.78
C GLY A 150 13.10 -2.17 -13.24
N HIS A 151 12.43 -1.31 -12.49
CA HIS A 151 12.34 0.11 -12.79
C HIS A 151 13.57 0.86 -12.25
N ARG A 152 13.94 1.97 -12.87
CA ARG A 152 14.97 2.87 -12.32
C ARG A 152 14.50 3.42 -10.97
N ILE A 153 15.43 3.55 -10.03
CA ILE A 153 15.14 4.15 -8.73
C ILE A 153 14.93 5.65 -8.90
N LEU A 154 13.81 6.13 -8.37
CA LEU A 154 13.43 7.54 -8.38
C LEU A 154 13.36 8.05 -6.93
N PRO A 155 13.92 9.23 -6.64
CA PRO A 155 13.76 9.83 -5.31
C PRO A 155 12.29 10.20 -5.11
N LEU A 156 11.64 9.56 -4.14
CA LEU A 156 10.26 9.85 -3.80
C LEU A 156 10.21 10.97 -2.75
N ARG A 157 9.55 12.08 -3.09
CA ARG A 157 9.27 13.14 -2.12
C ARG A 157 8.08 12.75 -1.24
N LEU A 158 7.96 13.34 -0.08
CA LEU A 158 6.78 13.19 0.77
C LEU A 158 5.51 13.51 -0.03
N GLY A 159 4.56 12.60 0.00
CA GLY A 159 3.34 12.70 -0.78
C GLY A 159 3.51 12.56 -2.29
N GLY A 160 4.70 12.15 -2.76
CA GLY A 160 4.94 11.86 -4.16
C GLY A 160 4.22 10.59 -4.61
N VAL A 161 3.92 10.53 -5.90
CA VAL A 161 3.27 9.40 -6.56
C VAL A 161 4.11 8.99 -7.75
N ILE A 162 4.28 7.69 -7.94
CA ILE A 162 4.97 7.10 -9.08
C ILE A 162 3.98 6.19 -9.79
N PRO A 163 3.48 6.54 -10.97
CA PRO A 163 2.70 5.63 -11.78
C PRO A 163 3.60 4.55 -12.38
N LEU A 164 3.19 3.30 -12.28
CA LEU A 164 3.90 2.15 -12.82
C LEU A 164 2.96 1.31 -13.67
N VAL A 165 3.46 0.80 -14.79
CA VAL A 165 2.81 -0.26 -15.55
C VAL A 165 3.55 -1.55 -15.26
N ILE A 166 2.88 -2.50 -14.61
CA ILE A 166 3.45 -3.76 -14.19
C ILE A 166 2.83 -4.88 -15.02
N ARG A 167 3.68 -5.75 -15.58
CA ARG A 167 3.25 -7.01 -16.19
C ARG A 167 3.44 -8.12 -15.18
N VAL A 168 2.34 -8.77 -14.81
CA VAL A 168 2.39 -9.99 -14.01
C VAL A 168 2.56 -11.17 -14.96
N THR A 169 3.65 -11.92 -14.79
CA THR A 169 3.88 -13.18 -15.51
C THR A 169 3.75 -14.30 -14.48
N GLY A 170 2.64 -15.04 -14.52
CA GLY A 170 2.53 -16.28 -13.79
C GLY A 170 3.17 -17.40 -14.59
N ASP A 171 3.87 -18.33 -13.95
CA ASP A 171 4.03 -19.67 -14.50
C ASP A 171 2.63 -20.28 -14.51
N CYS A 172 1.96 -20.22 -15.65
CA CYS A 172 0.86 -21.14 -15.90
C CYS A 172 1.50 -22.52 -15.95
N GLY A 173 1.55 -23.20 -14.80
CA GLY A 173 1.84 -24.62 -14.78
C GLY A 173 0.79 -25.30 -15.66
N VAL A 174 1.17 -25.60 -16.89
CA VAL A 174 0.44 -26.51 -17.74
C VAL A 174 0.80 -27.89 -17.20
N GLU A 175 -0.07 -28.47 -16.34
CA GLU A 175 -0.14 -29.91 -16.15
C GLU A 175 -0.87 -30.55 -17.32
#